data_634a762ffcbe10c5c18bbe91b137d330
#
_entry.id   634a762ffcbe10c5c18bbe91b137d330
#
_cell.length_a   1.000
_cell.length_b   1.000
_cell.length_c   1.000
_cell.angle_alpha   90.00
_cell.angle_beta   90.00
_cell.angle_gamma   90.00
#
_symmetry.space_group_name_H-M   'P 1'
#
loop_
_entity.id
_entity.type
_entity.pdbx_description
1 polymer ?
#
loop_
_entity_poly.entity_id
_entity_poly.type
_entity_poly.pdbx_seq_one_letter_code
_entity_poly.pdbx_strand_id
1 'polypeptide(L)'
;MKDCVLYRLPYAKQAYKIEGETTHLLSSAAQLDDVCGFVMAPFRASAETPIVVVEGKAKPVELATESWTNEVAETGRREDYARDFARFHDAISKGQFSKLVLSRNAEIAADDELCPELLFAEACRRYPRMTIALVKSEVAGTWLM
;
A
#
# COMPACT_ATOMS: atom_id res chain seq x y z
N MET A 1 7.52 -18.35 0.91
CA MET A 1 6.22 -17.94 1.48
C MET A 1 5.25 -17.79 0.32
N LYS A 2 4.02 -18.29 0.38
CA LYS A 2 3.07 -18.03 -0.72
C LYS A 2 2.61 -16.58 -0.66
N ASP A 3 2.53 -15.94 -1.83
CA ASP A 3 1.97 -14.60 -1.93
C ASP A 3 0.52 -14.60 -1.44
N CYS A 4 0.13 -13.57 -0.72
CA CYS A 4 -1.24 -13.43 -0.27
C CYS A 4 -1.67 -11.96 -0.21
N VAL A 5 -2.96 -11.74 -0.37
CA VAL A 5 -3.57 -10.41 -0.30
C VAL A 5 -4.75 -10.45 0.66
N LEU A 6 -4.80 -9.49 1.58
CA LEU A 6 -5.99 -9.14 2.34
C LEU A 6 -6.50 -7.81 1.80
N TYR A 7 -7.80 -7.68 1.56
CA TYR A 7 -8.36 -6.41 1.13
C TYR A 7 -9.78 -6.18 1.63
N ARG A 8 -10.14 -4.92 1.78
CA ARG A 8 -11.49 -4.46 2.09
C ARG A 8 -11.83 -3.28 1.19
N LEU A 9 -12.99 -3.35 0.54
CA LEU A 9 -13.50 -2.29 -0.33
C LEU A 9 -14.11 -1.14 0.51
N PRO A 10 -14.22 0.09 -0.07
CA PRO A 10 -14.84 1.21 0.62
C PRO A 10 -16.24 0.86 1.12
N TYR A 11 -16.54 1.27 2.35
CA TYR A 11 -17.82 1.04 3.03
C TYR A 11 -18.21 -0.44 3.25
N ALA A 12 -17.40 -1.39 2.78
CA ALA A 12 -17.66 -2.80 3.02
C ALA A 12 -17.37 -3.18 4.47
N LYS A 13 -18.24 -3.99 5.06
CA LYS A 13 -18.02 -4.61 6.37
C LYS A 13 -17.15 -5.86 6.27
N GLN A 14 -17.16 -6.49 5.10
CA GLN A 14 -16.48 -7.75 4.84
C GLN A 14 -15.10 -7.47 4.24
N ALA A 15 -14.08 -8.10 4.80
CA ALA A 15 -12.75 -8.21 4.21
C ALA A 15 -12.59 -9.56 3.50
N TYR A 16 -11.66 -9.61 2.56
CA TYR A 16 -11.38 -10.81 1.76
C TYR A 16 -9.90 -11.13 1.79
N LYS A 17 -9.58 -12.41 1.66
CA LYS A 17 -8.23 -12.93 1.50
C LYS A 17 -8.12 -13.66 0.17
N ILE A 18 -7.06 -13.40 -0.58
CA ILE A 18 -6.61 -14.18 -1.73
C ILE A 18 -5.34 -14.90 -1.29
N GLU A 19 -5.34 -16.24 -1.33
CA GLU A 19 -4.14 -17.05 -1.24
C GLU A 19 -3.65 -17.30 -2.65
N GLY A 20 -2.46 -16.79 -2.99
CA GLY A 20 -1.93 -16.86 -4.34
C GLY A 20 -1.80 -18.32 -4.81
N GLU A 21 -2.53 -18.68 -5.84
CA GLU A 21 -2.38 -19.94 -6.57
C GLU A 21 -1.25 -19.79 -7.58
N THR A 22 -1.21 -18.64 -8.26
CA THR A 22 -0.18 -18.22 -9.20
C THR A 22 0.14 -16.74 -8.98
N THR A 23 1.42 -16.37 -9.15
CA THR A 23 1.86 -14.97 -9.16
C THR A 23 2.49 -14.67 -10.51
N HIS A 24 1.96 -13.65 -11.20
CA HIS A 24 2.49 -13.17 -12.47
C HIS A 24 3.32 -11.91 -12.24
N LEU A 25 4.48 -11.85 -12.90
CA LEU A 25 5.37 -10.69 -12.90
C LEU A 25 5.39 -10.09 -14.30
N LEU A 26 4.80 -8.92 -14.46
CA LEU A 26 4.61 -8.28 -15.75
C LEU A 26 5.48 -7.04 -15.86
N SER A 27 6.17 -6.87 -16.97
CA SER A 27 7.02 -5.70 -17.23
C SER A 27 6.27 -4.52 -17.86
N SER A 28 5.02 -4.75 -18.28
CA SER A 28 4.19 -3.74 -18.96
C SER A 28 2.71 -3.92 -18.62
N ALA A 29 2.00 -2.80 -18.52
CA ALA A 29 0.55 -2.79 -18.30
C ALA A 29 -0.24 -3.47 -19.46
N ALA A 30 0.30 -3.50 -20.68
CA ALA A 30 -0.34 -4.20 -21.80
C ALA A 30 -0.49 -5.72 -21.59
N GLN A 31 0.26 -6.30 -20.66
CA GLN A 31 0.17 -7.72 -20.32
C GLN A 31 -0.94 -8.04 -19.31
N LEU A 32 -1.62 -7.02 -18.76
CA LEU A 32 -2.71 -7.21 -17.80
C LEU A 32 -3.97 -7.80 -18.43
N ASP A 33 -4.17 -7.64 -19.73
CA ASP A 33 -5.34 -8.17 -20.44
C ASP A 33 -5.39 -9.71 -20.44
N ASP A 34 -4.25 -10.36 -20.25
CA ASP A 34 -4.11 -11.82 -20.29
C ASP A 34 -4.17 -12.49 -18.91
N VAL A 35 -4.30 -11.72 -17.83
CA VAL A 35 -4.25 -12.24 -16.46
C VAL A 35 -5.41 -11.72 -15.61
N CYS A 36 -5.78 -12.46 -14.58
CA CYS A 36 -6.83 -12.10 -13.64
C CYS A 36 -6.32 -12.26 -12.20
N GLY A 37 -6.52 -11.25 -11.36
CA GLY A 37 -6.08 -11.32 -9.97
C GLY A 37 -6.03 -9.96 -9.29
N PHE A 38 -5.44 -9.92 -8.11
CA PHE A 38 -5.13 -8.66 -7.44
C PHE A 38 -3.84 -8.09 -8.02
N VAL A 39 -3.93 -6.86 -8.52
CA VAL A 39 -2.82 -6.17 -9.20
C VAL A 39 -2.17 -5.17 -8.26
N MET A 40 -0.87 -5.29 -8.07
CA MET A 40 -0.01 -4.29 -7.45
C MET A 40 0.99 -3.79 -8.49
N ALA A 41 0.85 -2.52 -8.90
CA ALA A 41 1.66 -1.93 -9.96
C ALA A 41 2.52 -0.79 -9.42
N PRO A 42 3.83 -0.76 -9.74
CA PRO A 42 4.67 0.41 -9.51
C PRO A 42 4.27 1.54 -10.47
N PHE A 43 4.68 2.77 -10.18
CA PHE A 43 4.43 3.90 -11.08
C PHE A 43 5.07 3.71 -12.48
N ARG A 44 6.21 3.03 -12.53
CA ARG A 44 6.87 2.61 -13.77
C ARG A 44 7.18 1.13 -13.68
N ALA A 45 6.48 0.34 -14.48
CA ALA A 45 6.74 -1.08 -14.60
C ALA A 45 7.97 -1.33 -15.47
N SER A 46 8.80 -2.27 -15.05
CA SER A 46 9.96 -2.79 -15.78
C SER A 46 10.23 -4.24 -15.38
N ALA A 47 11.21 -4.87 -15.97
CA ALA A 47 11.66 -6.20 -15.56
C ALA A 47 12.23 -6.22 -14.14
N GLU A 48 12.83 -5.09 -13.68
CA GLU A 48 13.42 -4.95 -12.35
C GLU A 48 12.38 -4.56 -11.29
N THR A 49 11.34 -3.84 -11.72
CA THR A 49 10.21 -3.41 -10.89
C THR A 49 8.89 -3.83 -11.54
N PRO A 50 8.56 -5.13 -11.50
CA PRO A 50 7.41 -5.67 -12.23
C PRO A 50 6.08 -5.29 -11.58
N ILE A 51 5.03 -5.33 -12.38
CA ILE A 51 3.67 -5.41 -11.87
C ILE A 51 3.49 -6.82 -11.30
N VAL A 52 3.02 -6.91 -10.07
CA VAL A 52 2.73 -8.18 -9.41
C VAL A 52 1.23 -8.44 -9.49
N VAL A 53 0.83 -9.57 -10.04
CA VAL A 53 -0.56 -10.01 -10.09
C VAL A 53 -0.68 -11.30 -9.30
N VAL A 54 -1.44 -11.26 -8.21
CA VAL A 54 -1.71 -12.43 -7.35
C VAL A 54 -3.04 -13.03 -7.77
N GLU A 55 -2.98 -14.15 -8.46
CA GLU A 55 -4.14 -14.92 -8.91
C GLU A 55 -4.59 -15.87 -7.81
N GLY A 56 -5.88 -15.96 -7.58
CA GLY A 56 -6.50 -16.86 -6.60
C GLY A 56 -7.94 -16.47 -6.31
N LYS A 57 -8.64 -17.35 -5.58
CA LYS A 57 -10.02 -17.10 -5.19
C LYS A 57 -10.08 -16.24 -3.93
N ALA A 58 -10.84 -15.14 -4.01
CA ALA A 58 -11.14 -14.33 -2.85
C ALA A 58 -12.09 -15.07 -1.90
N LYS A 59 -11.67 -15.23 -0.64
CA LYS A 59 -12.48 -15.83 0.43
C LYS A 59 -12.76 -14.78 1.50
N PRO A 60 -13.98 -14.71 2.06
CA PRO A 60 -14.28 -13.81 3.15
C PRO A 60 -13.42 -14.16 4.38
N VAL A 61 -12.94 -13.13 5.09
CA VAL A 61 -12.20 -13.28 6.34
C VAL A 61 -12.71 -12.30 7.38
N GLU A 62 -12.64 -12.69 8.64
CA GLU A 62 -12.91 -11.78 9.75
C GLU A 62 -11.67 -10.93 10.03
N LEU A 63 -11.91 -9.67 10.36
CA LEU A 63 -10.83 -8.78 10.80
C LEU A 63 -10.39 -9.16 12.21
N ALA A 64 -9.09 -9.10 12.47
CA ALA A 64 -8.57 -9.26 13.82
C ALA A 64 -9.24 -8.26 14.78
N THR A 65 -9.67 -8.74 15.94
CA THR A 65 -10.35 -7.93 16.96
C THR A 65 -9.39 -7.20 17.87
N GLU A 66 -8.15 -7.68 17.95
CA GLU A 66 -7.08 -7.03 18.70
C GLU A 66 -6.74 -5.68 18.11
N SER A 67 -6.52 -4.68 18.97
CA SER A 67 -6.06 -3.36 18.53
C SER A 67 -4.55 -3.27 18.68
N TRP A 68 -3.92 -2.67 17.68
CA TRP A 68 -2.51 -2.35 17.77
C TRP A 68 -2.33 -1.07 18.58
N THR A 69 -1.56 -1.13 19.66
CA THR A 69 -1.43 -0.03 20.64
C THR A 69 -0.03 0.59 20.67
N ASN A 70 0.90 0.14 19.82
CA ASN A 70 2.26 0.66 19.84
C ASN A 70 2.29 2.09 19.30
N GLU A 71 2.85 3.01 20.08
CA GLU A 71 3.18 4.35 19.63
C GLU A 71 4.42 4.28 18.74
N VAL A 72 4.26 4.72 17.51
CA VAL A 72 5.38 4.80 16.56
C VAL A 72 6.00 6.18 16.66
N ALA A 73 7.27 6.25 17.04
CA ALA A 73 8.02 7.49 17.03
C ALA A 73 8.30 7.93 15.58
N GLU A 74 7.79 9.11 15.21
CA GLU A 74 8.04 9.69 13.90
C GLU A 74 9.48 10.22 13.81
N THR A 75 10.30 9.63 12.94
CA THR A 75 11.71 10.03 12.73
C THR A 75 11.90 11.04 11.60
N GLY A 76 10.81 11.57 11.03
CA GLY A 76 10.85 12.53 9.93
C GLY A 76 11.38 13.91 10.36
N ARG A 77 12.30 14.50 9.60
CA ARG A 77 12.78 15.87 9.82
C ARG A 77 11.70 16.86 9.36
N ARG A 78 11.00 17.49 10.31
CA ARG A 78 10.02 18.57 10.02
C ARG A 78 10.63 19.72 9.22
N GLU A 79 11.90 20.01 9.42
CA GLU A 79 12.63 21.08 8.74
C GLU A 79 12.79 20.82 7.23
N ASP A 80 13.05 19.58 6.85
CA ASP A 80 13.16 19.19 5.44
C ASP A 80 11.81 19.37 4.72
N TYR A 81 10.71 18.95 5.37
CA TYR A 81 9.37 19.16 4.82
C TYR A 81 9.03 20.64 4.66
N ALA A 82 9.33 21.47 5.67
CA ALA A 82 9.05 22.91 5.63
C ALA A 82 9.82 23.61 4.49
N ARG A 83 11.09 23.22 4.31
CA ARG A 83 11.91 23.73 3.20
C ARG A 83 11.33 23.36 1.83
N ASP A 84 10.96 22.10 1.66
CA ASP A 84 10.43 21.60 0.39
C ASP A 84 9.04 22.16 0.13
N PHE A 85 8.20 22.30 1.15
CA PHE A 85 6.91 22.98 1.06
C PHE A 85 7.05 24.44 0.59
N ALA A 86 8.02 25.18 1.14
CA ALA A 86 8.27 26.56 0.75
C ALA A 86 8.64 26.68 -0.75
N ARG A 87 9.45 25.75 -1.28
CA ARG A 87 9.80 25.69 -2.70
C ARG A 87 8.59 25.42 -3.60
N PHE A 88 7.74 24.46 -3.22
CA PHE A 88 6.52 24.11 -3.95
C PHE A 88 5.53 25.27 -3.95
N HIS A 89 5.35 25.92 -2.77
CA HIS A 89 4.48 27.08 -2.63
C HIS A 89 4.95 28.26 -3.46
N ASP A 90 6.24 28.54 -3.51
CA ASP A 90 6.82 29.61 -4.33
C ASP A 90 6.56 29.38 -5.84
N ALA A 91 6.72 28.14 -6.32
CA ALA A 91 6.43 27.78 -7.71
C ALA A 91 4.95 27.97 -8.09
N ILE A 92 4.03 27.63 -7.18
CA ILE A 92 2.58 27.87 -7.37
C ILE A 92 2.28 29.37 -7.34
N SER A 93 2.84 30.10 -6.38
CA SER A 93 2.62 31.56 -6.23
C SER A 93 3.11 32.36 -7.42
N LYS A 94 4.16 31.89 -8.10
CA LYS A 94 4.68 32.46 -9.36
C LYS A 94 3.90 32.03 -10.62
N GLY A 95 2.85 31.24 -10.46
CA GLY A 95 2.01 30.76 -11.57
C GLY A 95 2.70 29.76 -12.49
N GLN A 96 3.81 29.15 -12.07
CA GLN A 96 4.50 28.12 -12.83
C GLN A 96 3.69 26.82 -12.91
N PHE A 97 2.93 26.53 -11.86
CA PHE A 97 2.05 25.38 -11.76
C PHE A 97 0.73 25.77 -11.09
N SER A 98 -0.37 25.16 -11.51
CA SER A 98 -1.68 25.31 -10.88
C SER A 98 -1.86 24.41 -9.66
N LYS A 99 -1.14 23.27 -9.63
CA LYS A 99 -1.17 22.29 -8.54
C LYS A 99 0.14 21.52 -8.51
N LEU A 100 0.67 21.33 -7.31
CA LEU A 100 1.78 20.41 -7.03
C LEU A 100 1.39 19.51 -5.85
N VAL A 101 1.88 18.28 -5.86
CA VAL A 101 1.71 17.33 -4.75
C VAL A 101 3.08 17.07 -4.14
N LEU A 102 3.22 17.41 -2.87
CA LEU A 102 4.41 17.12 -2.10
C LEU A 102 4.20 15.81 -1.34
N SER A 103 5.08 14.86 -1.56
CA SER A 103 5.14 13.61 -0.78
C SER A 103 6.44 13.54 0.00
N ARG A 104 6.42 12.81 1.09
CA ARG A 104 7.62 12.51 1.89
C ARG A 104 7.66 11.03 2.25
N ASN A 105 8.85 10.51 2.45
CA ASN A 105 9.09 9.22 3.05
C ASN A 105 9.58 9.41 4.49
N ALA A 106 9.17 8.53 5.38
CA ALA A 106 9.69 8.43 6.72
C ALA A 106 10.04 6.96 6.98
N GLU A 107 11.21 6.71 7.56
CA GLU A 107 11.58 5.40 8.06
C GLU A 107 11.19 5.32 9.52
N ILE A 108 10.58 4.23 9.90
CA ILE A 108 10.10 3.96 11.25
C ILE A 108 10.71 2.64 11.68
N ALA A 109 11.43 2.66 12.80
CA ALA A 109 11.86 1.42 13.42
C ALA A 109 10.61 0.68 13.91
N ALA A 110 10.39 -0.52 13.39
CA ALA A 110 9.35 -1.41 13.86
C ALA A 110 9.95 -2.39 14.86
N ASP A 111 9.19 -2.69 15.92
CA ASP A 111 9.53 -3.78 16.82
C ASP A 111 9.37 -5.11 16.10
N ASP A 112 10.10 -6.14 16.55
CA ASP A 112 10.02 -7.51 16.00
C ASP A 112 8.61 -8.12 16.12
N GLU A 113 7.75 -7.52 16.92
CA GLU A 113 6.34 -7.90 17.12
C GLU A 113 5.35 -7.26 16.13
N LEU A 114 5.82 -6.50 15.14
CA LEU A 114 4.93 -5.87 14.15
C LEU A 114 4.13 -6.93 13.38
N CYS A 115 2.83 -6.98 13.63
CA CYS A 115 1.90 -7.86 12.92
C CYS A 115 1.16 -7.09 11.81
N PRO A 116 1.49 -7.34 10.52
CA PRO A 116 0.86 -6.63 9.41
C PRO A 116 -0.66 -6.81 9.34
N GLU A 117 -1.18 -7.96 9.79
CA GLU A 117 -2.61 -8.25 9.81
C GLU A 117 -3.35 -7.39 10.85
N LEU A 118 -2.75 -7.10 11.98
CA LEU A 118 -3.31 -6.19 12.97
C LEU A 118 -3.34 -4.76 12.45
N LEU A 119 -2.28 -4.33 11.75
CA LEU A 119 -2.24 -3.03 11.07
C LEU A 119 -3.32 -2.92 10.00
N PHE A 120 -3.51 -3.96 9.20
CA PHE A 120 -4.59 -4.02 8.20
C PHE A 120 -5.96 -3.88 8.86
N ALA A 121 -6.22 -4.61 9.93
CA ALA A 121 -7.49 -4.54 10.66
C ALA A 121 -7.72 -3.14 11.25
N GLU A 122 -6.68 -2.52 11.82
CA GLU A 122 -6.76 -1.15 12.36
C GLU A 122 -7.00 -0.11 11.24
N ALA A 123 -6.31 -0.23 10.11
CA ALA A 123 -6.53 0.63 8.95
C ALA A 123 -7.96 0.49 8.41
N CYS A 124 -8.51 -0.72 8.36
CA CYS A 124 -9.90 -0.97 7.97
C CYS A 124 -10.90 -0.27 8.91
N ARG A 125 -10.65 -0.28 10.22
CA ARG A 125 -11.50 0.42 11.21
C ARG A 125 -11.40 1.93 11.09
N ARG A 126 -10.18 2.45 10.96
CA ARG A 126 -9.90 3.88 10.94
C ARG A 126 -10.32 4.58 9.64
N TYR A 127 -10.24 3.87 8.51
CA TYR A 127 -10.49 4.44 7.17
C TYR A 127 -11.61 3.73 6.41
N PRO A 128 -12.87 3.79 6.90
CA PRO A 128 -13.98 3.04 6.31
C PRO A 128 -14.31 3.43 4.87
N ARG A 129 -13.91 4.61 4.43
CA ARG A 129 -14.18 5.15 3.08
C ARG A 129 -13.12 4.79 2.04
N MET A 130 -12.03 4.15 2.45
CA MET A 130 -10.92 3.84 1.58
C MET A 130 -10.88 2.35 1.25
N THR A 131 -10.34 1.99 0.09
CA THR A 131 -9.86 0.63 -0.14
C THR A 131 -8.61 0.44 0.70
N ILE A 132 -8.56 -0.63 1.48
CA ILE A 132 -7.38 -1.02 2.25
C ILE A 132 -6.92 -2.38 1.72
N ALA A 133 -5.65 -2.51 1.44
CA ALA A 133 -5.05 -3.77 1.01
C ALA A 133 -3.73 -4.03 1.72
N LEU A 134 -3.54 -5.26 2.19
CA LEU A 134 -2.28 -5.79 2.68
C LEU A 134 -1.81 -6.85 1.70
N VAL A 135 -0.69 -6.61 1.04
CA VAL A 135 -0.06 -7.55 0.11
C VAL A 135 1.20 -8.10 0.76
N LYS A 136 1.35 -9.41 0.77
CA LYS A 136 2.59 -10.11 1.13
C LYS A 136 3.06 -10.86 -0.11
N SER A 137 4.22 -10.48 -0.64
CA SER A 137 4.80 -11.05 -1.85
C SER A 137 6.28 -11.34 -1.65
N GLU A 138 6.75 -12.46 -2.18
CA GLU A 138 8.18 -12.80 -2.17
C GLU A 138 9.00 -11.81 -3.00
N VAL A 139 8.42 -11.27 -4.07
CA VAL A 139 9.11 -10.35 -4.98
C VAL A 139 9.03 -8.91 -4.51
N ALA A 140 7.84 -8.48 -4.08
CA ALA A 140 7.58 -7.08 -3.75
C ALA A 140 7.69 -6.77 -2.25
N GLY A 141 7.79 -7.76 -1.39
CA GLY A 141 7.76 -7.58 0.06
C GLY A 141 6.35 -7.41 0.63
N THR A 142 6.24 -6.81 1.80
CA THR A 142 4.96 -6.59 2.49
C THR A 142 4.55 -5.13 2.37
N TRP A 143 3.33 -4.88 1.89
CA TRP A 143 2.76 -3.56 1.65
C TRP A 143 1.38 -3.43 2.25
N LEU A 144 1.15 -2.37 3.01
CA LEU A 144 -0.17 -1.91 3.43
C LEU A 144 -0.50 -0.62 2.68
N MET A 145 -1.62 -0.64 1.95
CA MET A 145 -2.06 0.44 1.06
C MET A 145 -3.48 0.87 1.38
#